data_a751093efb0fe2fca13324034375cd2c
#
_entry.id   a751093efb0fe2fca13324034375cd2c
#
_cell.length_a   1.000
_cell.length_b   1.000
_cell.length_c   1.000
_cell.angle_alpha   90.00
_cell.angle_beta   90.00
_cell.angle_gamma   90.00
#
_symmetry.space_group_name_H-M   'P 1'
#
loop_
_entity.id
_entity.type
_entity.pdbx_description
1 polymer ?
#
loop_
_entity_poly.entity_id
_entity_poly.type
_entity_poly.pdbx_seq_one_letter_code
_entity_poly.pdbx_strand_id
1 'polypeptide(L)'
;MFRNETNYVLTNGVLLDGTEKMTPQMGRDIYIEGGRIGAVADAAARREGYEVVDLGGQYVLPGLINLHVHLPASGKPKKKASDPKKLVKLITANALTRRIGVKLCEGYAKTELLSGVTTIRTVGGVADFDTIIRDLAAQGKILSPRVVASNMAVSVPGGHMVGSLAYEAKTPEEAAAYVERIAAEKPDLIKLMITGGVLDAEVVGEPGVLRMQPALVKAACDKAHALGMKVAAHVESPEGVRVALENGVDSIEHGAQPDAAITALYKEKGAFQVATLSPALPYALFDRSVSHATYEQQENGKVVFDGIIAMARENLANGIPVGLGTDTGCPYITHYDMWRELCYFVKYCGVTPAFALHTATRLNARLAGIDGETGSIEAGKAADLIVCAKDPLADLSALRTLSMVIKGGYRVEHPAPKKLPEVERELDKFL
;
A
#
# COMPACT_ATOMS: atom_id res chain seq x y z
N MET A 1 9.38 19.71 -15.13
CA MET A 1 9.80 18.68 -14.17
C MET A 1 9.02 18.92 -12.87
N PHE A 2 8.54 17.87 -12.24
CA PHE A 2 7.85 17.95 -10.93
C PHE A 2 8.90 17.91 -9.81
N ARG A 3 9.64 19.00 -9.66
CA ARG A 3 10.65 19.21 -8.61
C ARG A 3 10.46 20.61 -8.05
N ASN A 4 10.75 20.75 -6.76
CA ASN A 4 10.76 22.06 -6.13
C ASN A 4 12.09 22.77 -6.44
N GLU A 5 12.00 23.97 -6.99
CA GLU A 5 13.16 24.84 -7.29
C GLU A 5 13.25 26.04 -6.32
N THR A 6 12.23 26.26 -5.48
CA THR A 6 12.17 27.37 -4.53
C THR A 6 12.18 26.88 -3.09
N ASN A 7 12.87 27.60 -2.22
CA ASN A 7 12.80 27.37 -0.78
C ASN A 7 11.58 28.08 -0.21
N TYR A 8 10.81 27.41 0.63
CA TYR A 8 9.65 28.00 1.29
C TYR A 8 9.50 27.49 2.73
N VAL A 9 8.67 28.18 3.51
CA VAL A 9 8.36 27.84 4.88
C VAL A 9 6.86 27.69 5.05
N LEU A 10 6.41 26.54 5.58
CA LEU A 10 5.03 26.34 6.01
C LEU A 10 4.89 26.92 7.41
N THR A 11 3.90 27.79 7.59
CA THR A 11 3.69 28.53 8.84
C THR A 11 2.24 28.43 9.30
N ASN A 12 1.98 28.74 10.56
CA ASN A 12 0.64 28.84 11.12
C ASN A 12 -0.20 27.57 10.89
N GLY A 13 0.44 26.40 11.00
CA GLY A 13 -0.22 25.10 10.93
C GLY A 13 -0.20 24.37 12.27
N VAL A 14 -1.05 23.35 12.39
CA VAL A 14 -1.01 22.35 13.46
C VAL A 14 -0.22 21.16 12.96
N LEU A 15 0.99 20.97 13.48
CA LEU A 15 1.90 19.90 13.06
C LEU A 15 1.56 18.59 13.76
N LEU A 16 1.38 17.51 12.98
CA LEU A 16 1.34 16.12 13.41
C LEU A 16 2.57 15.42 12.83
N ASP A 17 3.53 15.06 13.67
CA ASP A 17 4.91 14.74 13.23
C ASP A 17 5.15 13.30 12.73
N GLY A 18 4.16 12.42 12.81
CA GLY A 18 4.28 10.99 12.46
C GLY A 18 4.62 10.09 13.63
N THR A 19 4.82 10.60 14.84
CA THR A 19 4.99 9.76 16.05
C THR A 19 3.70 9.00 16.40
N GLU A 20 3.82 7.97 17.22
CA GLU A 20 2.68 7.11 17.59
C GLU A 20 1.51 7.89 18.23
N LYS A 21 1.84 8.92 19.01
CA LYS A 21 0.83 9.75 19.69
C LYS A 21 0.24 10.84 18.80
N MET A 22 0.90 11.19 17.69
CA MET A 22 0.49 12.29 16.81
C MET A 22 0.13 13.57 17.60
N THR A 23 0.89 13.91 18.65
CA THR A 23 0.58 15.04 19.51
C THR A 23 0.57 16.34 18.69
N PRO A 24 -0.54 17.09 18.65
CA PRO A 24 -0.61 18.34 17.90
C PRO A 24 0.39 19.38 18.42
N GLN A 25 1.18 19.97 17.51
CA GLN A 25 2.17 20.99 17.82
C GLN A 25 1.83 22.27 17.08
N MET A 26 1.56 23.34 17.81
CA MET A 26 1.35 24.70 17.29
C MET A 26 2.62 25.54 17.44
N GLY A 27 2.72 26.65 16.69
CA GLY A 27 3.88 27.56 16.77
C GLY A 27 5.17 26.97 16.19
N ARG A 28 5.04 25.99 15.27
CA ARG A 28 6.18 25.40 14.56
C ARG A 28 6.15 25.78 13.09
N ASP A 29 7.26 26.24 12.57
CA ASP A 29 7.49 26.49 11.16
C ASP A 29 8.28 25.33 10.53
N ILE A 30 7.88 24.89 9.32
CA ILE A 30 8.54 23.79 8.59
C ILE A 30 9.23 24.41 7.37
N TYR A 31 10.56 24.38 7.35
CA TYR A 31 11.39 24.92 6.26
C TYR A 31 11.63 23.84 5.21
N ILE A 32 11.34 24.13 3.96
CA ILE A 32 11.53 23.22 2.82
C ILE A 32 12.64 23.78 1.94
N GLU A 33 13.69 22.98 1.75
CA GLU A 33 14.92 23.34 1.05
C GLU A 33 15.31 22.21 0.09
N GLY A 34 15.41 22.49 -1.21
CA GLY A 34 15.82 21.48 -2.19
C GLY A 34 14.97 20.21 -2.18
N GLY A 35 13.69 20.33 -1.85
CA GLY A 35 12.76 19.19 -1.79
C GLY A 35 12.80 18.40 -0.48
N ARG A 36 13.57 18.83 0.50
CA ARG A 36 13.70 18.21 1.83
C ARG A 36 13.22 19.15 2.93
N ILE A 37 12.93 18.57 4.08
CA ILE A 37 12.70 19.32 5.32
C ILE A 37 14.06 19.79 5.83
N GLY A 38 14.36 21.07 5.67
CA GLY A 38 15.62 21.66 6.14
C GLY A 38 15.63 21.86 7.66
N ALA A 39 14.49 22.26 8.22
CA ALA A 39 14.31 22.41 9.67
C ALA A 39 12.84 22.36 10.06
N VAL A 40 12.58 22.02 11.33
CA VAL A 40 11.33 22.28 12.04
C VAL A 40 11.71 23.16 13.25
N ALA A 41 11.29 24.41 13.24
CA ALA A 41 11.75 25.42 14.20
C ALA A 41 10.57 26.13 14.89
N ASP A 42 10.86 26.84 15.97
CA ASP A 42 9.92 27.71 16.62
C ASP A 42 9.55 28.89 15.69
N ALA A 43 8.28 29.20 15.52
CA ALA A 43 7.79 30.27 14.67
C ALA A 43 8.29 31.67 15.12
N ALA A 44 8.61 31.85 16.41
CA ALA A 44 9.20 33.08 16.94
C ALA A 44 10.62 33.35 16.40
N ALA A 45 11.32 32.31 15.89
CA ALA A 45 12.67 32.39 15.34
C ALA A 45 12.67 32.28 13.80
N ARG A 46 11.67 32.85 13.11
CA ARG A 46 11.51 32.77 11.66
C ARG A 46 12.75 33.28 10.91
N ARG A 47 13.19 32.48 9.92
CA ARG A 47 14.33 32.81 9.06
C ARG A 47 13.86 33.63 7.86
N GLU A 48 14.69 34.57 7.40
CA GLU A 48 14.47 35.34 6.18
C GLU A 48 14.85 34.55 4.91
N GLY A 49 14.37 34.99 3.75
CA GLY A 49 14.76 34.43 2.44
C GLY A 49 13.93 33.26 1.97
N TYR A 50 12.81 32.94 2.65
CA TYR A 50 11.88 31.89 2.25
C TYR A 50 10.55 32.47 1.76
N GLU A 51 9.97 31.86 0.73
CA GLU A 51 8.56 32.09 0.40
C GLU A 51 7.70 31.62 1.58
N VAL A 52 6.79 32.47 2.06
CA VAL A 52 5.92 32.11 3.18
C VAL A 52 4.62 31.49 2.66
N VAL A 53 4.31 30.28 3.12
CA VAL A 53 3.08 29.56 2.87
C VAL A 53 2.31 29.46 4.19
N ASP A 54 1.32 30.32 4.36
CA ASP A 54 0.45 30.33 5.54
C ASP A 54 -0.60 29.23 5.44
N LEU A 55 -0.57 28.29 6.39
CA LEU A 55 -1.53 27.18 6.45
C LEU A 55 -2.87 27.55 7.10
N GLY A 56 -3.01 28.75 7.67
CA GLY A 56 -4.28 29.25 8.21
C GLY A 56 -4.85 28.39 9.34
N GLY A 57 -4.02 27.75 10.15
CA GLY A 57 -4.46 26.86 11.23
C GLY A 57 -4.79 25.44 10.80
N GLN A 58 -4.55 25.08 9.53
CA GLN A 58 -4.80 23.72 9.02
C GLN A 58 -3.77 22.71 9.54
N TYR A 59 -4.13 21.43 9.49
CA TYR A 59 -3.26 20.33 9.95
C TYR A 59 -2.29 19.91 8.86
N VAL A 60 -1.01 19.80 9.22
CA VAL A 60 0.05 19.29 8.36
C VAL A 60 0.64 18.02 8.96
N LEU A 61 0.73 16.96 8.16
CA LEU A 61 1.23 15.66 8.58
C LEU A 61 2.05 15.00 7.45
N PRO A 62 2.84 13.94 7.76
CA PRO A 62 3.52 13.20 6.71
C PRO A 62 2.54 12.67 5.70
N GLY A 63 2.93 12.61 4.43
CA GLY A 63 2.13 11.97 3.40
C GLY A 63 1.90 10.49 3.70
N LEU A 64 0.73 9.99 3.35
CA LEU A 64 0.36 8.60 3.58
C LEU A 64 1.24 7.65 2.76
N ILE A 65 1.45 6.45 3.29
CA ILE A 65 2.19 5.37 2.66
C ILE A 65 1.27 4.17 2.53
N ASN A 66 1.05 3.69 1.30
CA ASN A 66 0.22 2.53 0.98
C ASN A 66 1.13 1.33 0.66
N LEU A 67 1.16 0.32 1.53
CA LEU A 67 2.07 -0.83 1.39
C LEU A 67 1.56 -1.95 0.47
N HIS A 68 0.35 -1.81 -0.11
CA HIS A 68 -0.19 -2.84 -0.99
C HIS A 68 -0.99 -2.23 -2.15
N VAL A 69 -0.35 -2.14 -3.32
CA VAL A 69 -0.90 -1.51 -4.52
C VAL A 69 -0.65 -2.36 -5.76
N HIS A 70 -1.66 -2.46 -6.62
CA HIS A 70 -1.57 -3.03 -7.97
C HIS A 70 -1.83 -1.94 -9.01
N LEU A 71 -0.79 -1.27 -9.49
CA LEU A 71 -0.90 -0.15 -10.44
C LEU A 71 -1.64 -0.48 -11.75
N PRO A 72 -1.56 -1.70 -12.34
CA PRO A 72 -2.23 -1.98 -13.61
C PRO A 72 -3.75 -2.04 -13.53
N ALA A 73 -4.34 -2.12 -12.35
CA ALA A 73 -5.77 -2.35 -12.16
C ALA A 73 -6.49 -1.09 -11.63
N SER A 74 -7.72 -0.86 -12.09
CA SER A 74 -8.44 0.41 -11.85
C SER A 74 -9.26 0.45 -10.57
N GLY A 75 -9.59 -0.69 -9.98
CA GLY A 75 -10.55 -0.78 -8.87
C GLY A 75 -12.01 -0.47 -9.23
N LYS A 76 -12.31 -0.19 -10.49
CA LYS A 76 -13.68 0.11 -10.91
C LYS A 76 -14.59 -1.13 -10.75
N PRO A 77 -15.79 -0.96 -10.17
CA PRO A 77 -16.81 -2.00 -10.20
C PRO A 77 -17.12 -2.44 -11.63
N LYS A 78 -17.27 -3.73 -11.85
CA LYS A 78 -17.59 -4.29 -13.17
C LYS A 78 -18.80 -5.21 -13.06
N LYS A 79 -19.78 -5.01 -13.93
CA LYS A 79 -20.92 -5.91 -14.05
C LYS A 79 -20.59 -7.28 -14.65
N LYS A 80 -19.48 -7.39 -15.38
CA LYS A 80 -18.98 -8.64 -15.97
C LYS A 80 -17.51 -8.80 -15.67
N ALA A 81 -17.11 -9.99 -15.27
CA ALA A 81 -15.72 -10.35 -15.11
C ALA A 81 -14.95 -10.13 -16.44
N SER A 82 -13.82 -9.49 -16.36
CA SER A 82 -12.87 -9.41 -17.49
C SER A 82 -11.74 -10.41 -17.22
N ASP A 83 -11.27 -11.06 -18.27
CA ASP A 83 -10.12 -11.95 -18.18
C ASP A 83 -8.83 -11.12 -18.07
N PRO A 84 -8.18 -11.06 -16.91
CA PRO A 84 -6.97 -10.26 -16.72
C PRO A 84 -5.81 -10.76 -17.56
N LYS A 85 -5.72 -12.06 -17.86
CA LYS A 85 -4.66 -12.64 -18.71
C LYS A 85 -4.70 -12.09 -20.12
N LYS A 86 -5.91 -11.96 -20.70
CA LYS A 86 -6.09 -11.37 -22.03
C LYS A 86 -5.70 -9.89 -22.05
N LEU A 87 -6.05 -9.14 -21.01
CA LEU A 87 -5.68 -7.73 -20.91
C LEU A 87 -4.16 -7.57 -20.81
N VAL A 88 -3.50 -8.33 -19.93
CA VAL A 88 -2.05 -8.29 -19.78
C VAL A 88 -1.37 -8.66 -21.10
N LYS A 89 -1.80 -9.73 -21.77
CA LYS A 89 -1.27 -10.11 -23.08
C LYS A 89 -1.41 -8.98 -24.11
N LEU A 90 -2.53 -8.26 -24.11
CA LEU A 90 -2.77 -7.13 -25.02
C LEU A 90 -1.81 -5.95 -24.73
N ILE A 91 -1.69 -5.53 -23.46
CA ILE A 91 -0.87 -4.36 -23.10
C ILE A 91 0.64 -4.63 -23.15
N THR A 92 1.05 -5.90 -23.23
CA THR A 92 2.46 -6.30 -23.36
C THR A 92 2.83 -6.79 -24.77
N ALA A 93 1.88 -6.82 -25.72
CA ALA A 93 2.05 -7.44 -27.04
C ALA A 93 3.13 -6.77 -27.92
N ASN A 94 3.30 -5.46 -27.80
CA ASN A 94 4.28 -4.69 -28.57
C ASN A 94 4.61 -3.37 -27.87
N ALA A 95 5.60 -2.64 -28.42
CA ALA A 95 6.08 -1.39 -27.82
C ALA A 95 4.98 -0.31 -27.66
N LEU A 96 4.03 -0.22 -28.59
CA LEU A 96 2.95 0.77 -28.53
C LEU A 96 1.95 0.44 -27.42
N THR A 97 1.45 -0.79 -27.37
CA THR A 97 0.52 -1.24 -26.34
C THR A 97 1.16 -1.21 -24.94
N ARG A 98 2.46 -1.55 -24.84
CA ARG A 98 3.24 -1.43 -23.63
C ARG A 98 3.32 0.04 -23.13
N ARG A 99 3.58 1.00 -24.04
CA ARG A 99 3.57 2.43 -23.69
C ARG A 99 2.20 2.88 -23.18
N ILE A 100 1.11 2.38 -23.75
CA ILE A 100 -0.26 2.66 -23.28
C ILE A 100 -0.45 2.10 -21.87
N GLY A 101 -0.01 0.86 -21.59
CA GLY A 101 -0.07 0.24 -20.28
C GLY A 101 0.70 1.03 -19.22
N VAL A 102 1.92 1.44 -19.51
CA VAL A 102 2.73 2.30 -18.63
C VAL A 102 2.02 3.64 -18.35
N LYS A 103 1.45 4.27 -19.40
CA LYS A 103 0.72 5.53 -19.24
C LYS A 103 -0.55 5.40 -18.38
N LEU A 104 -1.19 4.25 -18.42
CA LEU A 104 -2.31 3.92 -17.54
C LEU A 104 -1.85 3.83 -16.07
N CYS A 105 -0.76 3.10 -15.80
CA CYS A 105 -0.17 3.00 -14.46
C CYS A 105 0.28 4.38 -13.94
N GLU A 106 0.86 5.24 -14.79
CA GLU A 106 1.19 6.64 -14.44
C GLU A 106 -0.07 7.40 -13.98
N GLY A 107 -1.19 7.23 -14.68
CA GLY A 107 -2.46 7.86 -14.30
C GLY A 107 -2.97 7.41 -12.93
N TYR A 108 -2.83 6.13 -12.61
CA TYR A 108 -3.21 5.58 -11.30
C TYR A 108 -2.25 6.02 -10.20
N ALA A 109 -0.95 5.99 -10.43
CA ALA A 109 0.03 6.51 -9.49
C ALA A 109 -0.21 8.01 -9.17
N LYS A 110 -0.53 8.82 -10.20
CA LYS A 110 -0.95 10.21 -9.98
C LYS A 110 -2.21 10.31 -9.11
N THR A 111 -3.18 9.40 -9.25
CA THR A 111 -4.39 9.39 -8.43
C THR A 111 -4.06 9.10 -6.96
N GLU A 112 -3.16 8.14 -6.67
CA GLU A 112 -2.65 7.89 -5.32
C GLU A 112 -2.07 9.17 -4.72
N LEU A 113 -1.17 9.86 -5.45
CA LEU A 113 -0.56 11.09 -4.96
C LEU A 113 -1.59 12.18 -4.67
N LEU A 114 -2.53 12.40 -5.59
CA LEU A 114 -3.58 13.43 -5.40
C LEU A 114 -4.53 13.11 -4.24
N SER A 115 -4.58 11.87 -3.77
CA SER A 115 -5.33 11.45 -2.58
C SER A 115 -4.52 11.53 -1.28
N GLY A 116 -3.28 12.02 -1.33
CA GLY A 116 -2.40 12.17 -0.16
C GLY A 116 -1.43 11.02 0.07
N VAL A 117 -1.42 10.02 -0.79
CA VAL A 117 -0.45 8.92 -0.72
C VAL A 117 0.84 9.35 -1.41
N THR A 118 1.88 9.64 -0.64
CA THR A 118 3.17 10.11 -1.17
C THR A 118 4.18 8.99 -1.42
N THR A 119 3.89 7.80 -0.93
CA THR A 119 4.67 6.57 -1.20
C THR A 119 3.73 5.38 -1.35
N ILE A 120 4.02 4.53 -2.34
CA ILE A 120 3.34 3.25 -2.55
C ILE A 120 4.37 2.12 -2.58
N ARG A 121 3.98 0.94 -2.08
CA ARG A 121 4.68 -0.33 -2.34
C ARG A 121 3.80 -1.17 -3.25
N THR A 122 4.30 -1.50 -4.44
CA THR A 122 3.61 -2.45 -5.31
C THR A 122 3.95 -3.87 -4.94
N VAL A 123 3.00 -4.79 -5.06
CA VAL A 123 3.15 -6.20 -4.66
C VAL A 123 2.52 -7.13 -5.70
N GLY A 124 2.94 -6.98 -6.92
CA GLY A 124 2.48 -7.69 -8.11
C GLY A 124 2.03 -6.70 -9.17
N GLY A 125 2.80 -6.61 -10.24
CA GLY A 125 2.57 -5.72 -11.38
C GLY A 125 2.59 -6.46 -12.71
N VAL A 126 2.57 -5.73 -13.81
CA VAL A 126 2.69 -6.26 -15.17
C VAL A 126 4.09 -6.00 -15.70
N ALA A 127 4.83 -7.05 -16.02
CA ALA A 127 6.21 -6.94 -16.48
C ALA A 127 7.04 -6.02 -15.55
N ASP A 128 7.80 -5.08 -16.10
CA ASP A 128 8.64 -4.10 -15.42
C ASP A 128 7.95 -2.72 -15.23
N PHE A 129 6.61 -2.66 -15.32
CA PHE A 129 5.91 -1.37 -15.28
C PHE A 129 6.12 -0.61 -13.99
N ASP A 130 6.18 -1.31 -12.85
CA ASP A 130 6.35 -0.68 -11.54
C ASP A 130 7.73 0.00 -11.43
N THR A 131 8.79 -0.67 -11.88
CA THR A 131 10.15 -0.08 -11.89
C THR A 131 10.26 1.08 -12.89
N ILE A 132 9.57 1.02 -14.05
CA ILE A 132 9.47 2.15 -14.97
C ILE A 132 8.81 3.36 -14.31
N ILE A 133 7.68 3.18 -13.63
CA ILE A 133 6.97 4.27 -12.92
C ILE A 133 7.85 4.81 -11.78
N ARG A 134 8.50 3.94 -11.00
CA ARG A 134 9.46 4.34 -9.97
C ARG A 134 10.54 5.26 -10.52
N ASP A 135 11.19 4.84 -11.60
CA ASP A 135 12.33 5.56 -12.16
C ASP A 135 11.91 6.90 -12.80
N LEU A 136 10.75 6.95 -13.46
CA LEU A 136 10.17 8.19 -13.97
C LEU A 136 9.79 9.17 -12.84
N ALA A 137 9.23 8.65 -11.74
CA ALA A 137 8.90 9.44 -10.55
C ALA A 137 10.16 9.99 -9.89
N ALA A 138 11.19 9.16 -9.67
CA ALA A 138 12.46 9.55 -9.07
C ALA A 138 13.19 10.63 -9.90
N GLN A 139 13.04 10.59 -11.24
CA GLN A 139 13.57 11.61 -12.14
C GLN A 139 12.73 12.90 -12.19
N GLY A 140 11.56 12.94 -11.53
CA GLY A 140 10.62 14.06 -11.59
C GLY A 140 9.95 14.23 -12.96
N LYS A 141 9.94 13.21 -13.80
CA LYS A 141 9.32 13.24 -15.13
C LYS A 141 7.80 13.09 -15.08
N ILE A 142 7.29 12.45 -14.05
CA ILE A 142 5.86 12.25 -13.81
C ILE A 142 5.49 12.71 -12.39
N LEU A 143 4.26 13.14 -12.22
CA LEU A 143 3.68 13.44 -10.91
C LEU A 143 3.16 12.13 -10.31
N SER A 144 3.87 11.59 -9.33
CA SER A 144 3.65 10.27 -8.76
C SER A 144 4.14 10.20 -7.32
N PRO A 145 3.62 9.30 -6.49
CA PRO A 145 4.26 8.89 -5.25
C PRO A 145 5.68 8.35 -5.51
N ARG A 146 6.48 8.25 -4.47
CA ARG A 146 7.62 7.32 -4.43
C ARG A 146 7.09 5.91 -4.61
N VAL A 147 7.77 5.08 -5.38
CA VAL A 147 7.37 3.68 -5.58
C VAL A 147 8.45 2.76 -5.01
N VAL A 148 8.04 1.82 -4.18
CA VAL A 148 8.80 0.64 -3.77
C VAL A 148 8.27 -0.50 -4.63
N ALA A 149 9.01 -0.92 -5.65
CA ALA A 149 8.52 -1.71 -6.77
C ALA A 149 8.78 -3.21 -6.61
N SER A 150 7.78 -4.06 -6.91
CA SER A 150 7.98 -5.52 -6.98
C SER A 150 8.02 -6.09 -8.40
N ASN A 151 7.38 -5.44 -9.37
CA ASN A 151 7.09 -5.99 -10.70
C ASN A 151 6.24 -7.29 -10.61
N MET A 152 6.50 -8.27 -11.50
CA MET A 152 5.78 -9.55 -11.50
C MET A 152 6.01 -10.31 -10.19
N ALA A 153 4.98 -11.01 -9.74
CA ALA A 153 5.07 -11.98 -8.63
C ALA A 153 5.49 -13.37 -9.13
N VAL A 154 5.72 -14.30 -8.21
CA VAL A 154 5.87 -15.73 -8.48
C VAL A 154 4.69 -16.49 -7.87
N SER A 155 4.06 -17.34 -8.67
CA SER A 155 2.94 -18.21 -8.31
C SER A 155 3.20 -19.62 -8.86
N VAL A 156 2.20 -20.49 -8.80
CA VAL A 156 2.26 -21.90 -9.22
C VAL A 156 1.12 -22.22 -10.18
N PRO A 157 1.11 -23.38 -10.88
CA PRO A 157 -0.03 -23.82 -11.69
C PRO A 157 -1.35 -23.78 -10.90
N GLY A 158 -2.36 -23.08 -11.43
CA GLY A 158 -3.64 -22.88 -10.74
C GLY A 158 -3.57 -21.97 -9.51
N GLY A 159 -2.45 -21.32 -9.26
CA GLY A 159 -2.28 -20.39 -8.16
C GLY A 159 -2.81 -18.98 -8.46
N HIS A 160 -2.89 -18.16 -7.39
CA HIS A 160 -3.42 -16.81 -7.45
C HIS A 160 -2.66 -15.96 -8.49
N MET A 161 -3.40 -15.20 -9.31
CA MET A 161 -2.91 -14.24 -10.32
C MET A 161 -1.94 -14.83 -11.37
N VAL A 162 -1.79 -16.15 -11.46
CA VAL A 162 -0.89 -16.80 -12.45
C VAL A 162 -1.27 -16.41 -13.89
N GLY A 163 -0.26 -16.02 -14.68
CA GLY A 163 -0.44 -15.61 -16.10
C GLY A 163 -1.01 -14.20 -16.28
N SER A 164 -1.23 -13.45 -15.18
CA SER A 164 -1.55 -12.02 -15.23
C SER A 164 -0.49 -11.18 -14.50
N LEU A 165 -0.47 -11.20 -13.18
CA LEU A 165 0.50 -10.47 -12.34
C LEU A 165 1.60 -11.37 -11.77
N ALA A 166 1.59 -12.69 -12.07
CA ALA A 166 2.54 -13.64 -11.55
C ALA A 166 3.03 -14.62 -12.62
N TYR A 167 4.33 -14.98 -12.56
CA TYR A 167 4.91 -16.11 -13.26
C TYR A 167 4.48 -17.44 -12.64
N GLU A 168 4.45 -18.51 -13.46
CA GLU A 168 4.07 -19.86 -13.04
C GLU A 168 5.31 -20.71 -12.83
N ALA A 169 5.67 -21.00 -11.58
CA ALA A 169 6.75 -21.89 -11.22
C ALA A 169 6.21 -23.28 -10.85
N LYS A 170 6.80 -24.34 -11.42
CA LYS A 170 6.40 -25.74 -11.20
C LYS A 170 7.34 -26.48 -10.26
N THR A 171 8.58 -25.99 -10.16
CA THR A 171 9.62 -26.59 -9.31
C THR A 171 10.31 -25.51 -8.47
N PRO A 172 11.01 -25.90 -7.39
CA PRO A 172 11.82 -24.97 -6.60
C PRO A 172 12.88 -24.23 -7.44
N GLU A 173 13.48 -24.90 -8.42
CA GLU A 173 14.48 -24.31 -9.32
C GLU A 173 13.85 -23.26 -10.23
N GLU A 174 12.65 -23.51 -10.76
CA GLU A 174 11.90 -22.52 -11.53
C GLU A 174 11.50 -21.32 -10.67
N ALA A 175 11.08 -21.53 -9.41
CA ALA A 175 10.76 -20.45 -8.49
C ALA A 175 11.98 -19.54 -8.26
N ALA A 176 13.14 -20.12 -7.98
CA ALA A 176 14.40 -19.37 -7.83
C ALA A 176 14.81 -18.68 -9.14
N ALA A 177 14.63 -19.30 -10.30
CA ALA A 177 14.95 -18.72 -11.61
C ALA A 177 14.04 -17.52 -11.94
N TYR A 178 12.75 -17.58 -11.58
CA TYR A 178 11.87 -16.42 -11.74
C TYR A 178 12.23 -15.27 -10.81
N VAL A 179 12.64 -15.54 -9.56
CA VAL A 179 13.17 -14.50 -8.67
C VAL A 179 14.40 -13.83 -9.29
N GLU A 180 15.33 -14.61 -9.85
CA GLU A 180 16.53 -14.06 -10.52
C GLU A 180 16.17 -13.24 -11.77
N ARG A 181 15.19 -13.69 -12.55
CA ARG A 181 14.66 -12.95 -13.70
C ARG A 181 14.04 -11.61 -13.29
N ILE A 182 13.22 -11.60 -12.23
CA ILE A 182 12.60 -10.38 -11.69
C ILE A 182 13.69 -9.44 -11.15
N ALA A 183 14.69 -9.98 -10.44
CA ALA A 183 15.81 -9.20 -9.90
C ALA A 183 16.62 -8.47 -10.98
N ALA A 184 16.71 -9.04 -12.20
CA ALA A 184 17.37 -8.39 -13.34
C ALA A 184 16.68 -7.06 -13.76
N GLU A 185 15.39 -6.90 -13.44
CA GLU A 185 14.61 -5.68 -13.65
C GLU A 185 14.78 -4.66 -12.51
N LYS A 186 15.60 -4.98 -11.50
CA LYS A 186 15.95 -4.14 -10.34
C LYS A 186 14.75 -3.67 -9.51
N PRO A 187 13.84 -4.56 -9.11
CA PRO A 187 12.79 -4.21 -8.16
C PRO A 187 13.39 -4.00 -6.76
N ASP A 188 12.57 -3.52 -5.83
CA ASP A 188 12.95 -3.27 -4.44
C ASP A 188 12.62 -4.48 -3.53
N LEU A 189 11.70 -5.34 -3.96
CA LEU A 189 11.30 -6.56 -3.24
C LEU A 189 10.77 -7.62 -4.21
N ILE A 190 10.60 -8.84 -3.70
CA ILE A 190 9.95 -9.96 -4.40
C ILE A 190 8.56 -10.20 -3.82
N LYS A 191 7.58 -10.54 -4.67
CA LYS A 191 6.23 -10.96 -4.27
C LYS A 191 6.00 -12.42 -4.62
N LEU A 192 5.43 -13.17 -3.66
CA LEU A 192 4.95 -14.54 -3.85
C LEU A 192 3.43 -14.59 -3.70
N MET A 193 2.78 -15.54 -4.38
CA MET A 193 1.38 -15.90 -4.22
C MET A 193 1.32 -17.33 -3.67
N ILE A 194 1.19 -17.44 -2.33
CA ILE A 194 1.34 -18.72 -1.65
C ILE A 194 0.02 -19.49 -1.58
N THR A 195 -1.08 -18.78 -1.31
CA THR A 195 -2.41 -19.37 -1.26
C THR A 195 -3.27 -18.94 -2.45
N GLY A 196 -4.43 -19.57 -2.63
CA GLY A 196 -5.56 -18.99 -3.34
C GLY A 196 -6.11 -17.77 -2.58
N GLY A 197 -7.17 -17.18 -3.09
CA GLY A 197 -7.90 -16.07 -2.49
C GLY A 197 -9.40 -16.17 -2.72
N VAL A 198 -10.17 -15.19 -2.25
CA VAL A 198 -11.64 -15.15 -2.40
C VAL A 198 -12.11 -15.41 -3.83
N LEU A 199 -11.37 -14.90 -4.83
CA LEU A 199 -11.75 -15.04 -6.25
C LEU A 199 -11.41 -16.41 -6.85
N ASP A 200 -10.47 -17.15 -6.26
CA ASP A 200 -9.96 -18.42 -6.75
C ASP A 200 -10.51 -19.61 -5.93
N ALA A 201 -11.31 -19.33 -4.91
CA ALA A 201 -11.83 -20.35 -3.99
C ALA A 201 -12.89 -21.24 -4.66
N GLU A 202 -12.69 -22.55 -4.53
CA GLU A 202 -13.57 -23.59 -5.06
C GLU A 202 -14.52 -24.13 -3.98
N VAL A 203 -14.17 -23.95 -2.70
CA VAL A 203 -14.90 -24.48 -1.55
C VAL A 203 -15.30 -23.35 -0.61
N VAL A 204 -16.54 -23.39 -0.14
CA VAL A 204 -17.06 -22.46 0.86
C VAL A 204 -16.32 -22.67 2.19
N GLY A 205 -15.80 -21.60 2.79
CA GLY A 205 -15.06 -21.64 4.03
C GLY A 205 -13.53 -21.85 3.88
N GLU A 206 -13.05 -22.10 2.65
CA GLU A 206 -11.64 -22.35 2.36
C GLU A 206 -11.08 -21.39 1.30
N PRO A 207 -11.03 -20.06 1.56
CA PRO A 207 -10.58 -19.09 0.56
C PRO A 207 -9.09 -19.25 0.22
N GLY A 208 -8.26 -19.56 1.22
CA GLY A 208 -6.81 -19.55 1.16
C GLY A 208 -6.17 -20.93 1.04
N VAL A 209 -6.66 -21.82 0.18
CA VAL A 209 -6.03 -23.13 -0.04
C VAL A 209 -4.55 -22.96 -0.40
N LEU A 210 -3.67 -23.69 0.30
CA LEU A 210 -2.24 -23.68 0.03
C LEU A 210 -1.96 -24.19 -1.39
N ARG A 211 -1.40 -23.33 -2.23
CA ARG A 211 -1.04 -23.64 -3.63
C ARG A 211 0.47 -23.79 -3.81
N MET A 212 1.24 -22.85 -3.28
CA MET A 212 2.70 -22.88 -3.38
C MET A 212 3.30 -23.70 -2.24
N GLN A 213 3.84 -24.87 -2.57
CA GLN A 213 4.37 -25.81 -1.58
C GLN A 213 5.62 -25.27 -0.88
N PRO A 214 5.92 -25.71 0.37
CA PRO A 214 7.03 -25.18 1.19
C PRO A 214 8.38 -25.11 0.46
N ALA A 215 8.71 -26.13 -0.33
CA ALA A 215 9.98 -26.19 -1.05
C ALA A 215 10.13 -25.05 -2.10
N LEU A 216 9.01 -24.66 -2.77
CA LEU A 216 9.03 -23.57 -3.74
C LEU A 216 9.15 -22.22 -3.01
N VAL A 217 8.41 -22.05 -1.89
CA VAL A 217 8.48 -20.83 -1.06
C VAL A 217 9.91 -20.65 -0.56
N LYS A 218 10.51 -21.70 -0.01
CA LYS A 218 11.89 -21.66 0.51
C LYS A 218 12.90 -21.30 -0.59
N ALA A 219 12.83 -21.93 -1.75
CA ALA A 219 13.75 -21.66 -2.86
C ALA A 219 13.63 -20.21 -3.36
N ALA A 220 12.42 -19.67 -3.44
CA ALA A 220 12.18 -18.28 -3.82
C ALA A 220 12.72 -17.31 -2.75
N CYS A 221 12.46 -17.54 -1.46
CA CYS A 221 12.94 -16.71 -0.36
C CYS A 221 14.47 -16.74 -0.25
N ASP A 222 15.08 -17.93 -0.27
CA ASP A 222 16.55 -18.09 -0.22
C ASP A 222 17.23 -17.31 -1.37
N LYS A 223 16.68 -17.39 -2.60
CA LYS A 223 17.20 -16.66 -3.75
C LYS A 223 17.03 -15.15 -3.58
N ALA A 224 15.86 -14.69 -3.14
CA ALA A 224 15.60 -13.26 -2.91
C ALA A 224 16.54 -12.68 -1.85
N HIS A 225 16.68 -13.37 -0.71
CA HIS A 225 17.57 -12.95 0.37
C HIS A 225 19.05 -12.97 -0.06
N ALA A 226 19.49 -13.95 -0.83
CA ALA A 226 20.84 -13.99 -1.39
C ALA A 226 21.13 -12.79 -2.32
N LEU A 227 20.09 -12.22 -2.93
CA LEU A 227 20.15 -11.00 -3.75
C LEU A 227 19.89 -9.71 -2.94
N GLY A 228 19.73 -9.80 -1.62
CA GLY A 228 19.51 -8.66 -0.73
C GLY A 228 18.09 -8.10 -0.74
N MET A 229 17.11 -8.85 -1.28
CA MET A 229 15.72 -8.40 -1.40
C MET A 229 14.83 -9.05 -0.36
N LYS A 230 13.85 -8.28 0.16
CA LYS A 230 12.78 -8.77 1.02
C LYS A 230 11.68 -9.46 0.21
N VAL A 231 10.92 -10.35 0.89
CA VAL A 231 9.84 -11.12 0.29
C VAL A 231 8.52 -10.80 0.96
N ALA A 232 7.54 -10.36 0.14
CA ALA A 232 6.15 -10.21 0.53
C ALA A 232 5.31 -11.37 -0.03
N ALA A 233 4.32 -11.86 0.71
CA ALA A 233 3.49 -12.98 0.26
C ALA A 233 1.99 -12.73 0.45
N HIS A 234 1.19 -12.99 -0.60
CA HIS A 234 -0.26 -13.13 -0.51
C HIS A 234 -0.61 -14.41 0.24
N VAL A 235 -1.34 -14.29 1.34
CA VAL A 235 -1.72 -15.41 2.21
C VAL A 235 -3.06 -15.16 2.87
N GLU A 236 -4.02 -16.08 2.67
CA GLU A 236 -5.37 -15.99 3.21
C GLU A 236 -5.81 -17.27 3.98
N SER A 237 -4.85 -18.06 4.50
CA SER A 237 -5.13 -19.20 5.39
C SER A 237 -4.08 -19.37 6.47
N PRO A 238 -4.44 -19.96 7.65
CA PRO A 238 -3.49 -20.22 8.72
C PRO A 238 -2.33 -21.12 8.29
N GLU A 239 -2.60 -22.16 7.49
CA GLU A 239 -1.58 -23.03 6.92
C GLU A 239 -0.61 -22.24 6.03
N GLY A 240 -1.15 -21.41 5.14
CA GLY A 240 -0.32 -20.55 4.28
C GLY A 240 0.57 -19.61 5.07
N VAL A 241 0.07 -19.02 6.18
CA VAL A 241 0.88 -18.15 7.06
C VAL A 241 2.04 -18.93 7.69
N ARG A 242 1.80 -20.15 8.21
CA ARG A 242 2.87 -20.99 8.74
C ARG A 242 3.92 -21.30 7.68
N VAL A 243 3.48 -21.80 6.52
CA VAL A 243 4.39 -22.11 5.40
C VAL A 243 5.20 -20.88 4.99
N ALA A 244 4.57 -19.72 4.89
CA ALA A 244 5.25 -18.47 4.53
C ALA A 244 6.35 -18.12 5.55
N LEU A 245 6.00 -18.05 6.84
CA LEU A 245 6.92 -17.65 7.90
C LEU A 245 8.04 -18.66 8.11
N GLU A 246 7.75 -19.95 8.11
CA GLU A 246 8.75 -21.03 8.27
C GLU A 246 9.79 -21.00 7.13
N ASN A 247 9.40 -20.57 5.94
CA ASN A 247 10.25 -20.59 4.75
C ASN A 247 10.84 -19.21 4.37
N GLY A 248 10.73 -18.20 5.26
CA GLY A 248 11.52 -16.98 5.16
C GLY A 248 10.80 -15.77 4.54
N VAL A 249 9.47 -15.77 4.47
CA VAL A 249 8.71 -14.58 4.04
C VAL A 249 8.85 -13.46 5.08
N ASP A 250 9.14 -12.24 4.65
CA ASP A 250 9.35 -11.08 5.51
C ASP A 250 8.04 -10.34 5.83
N SER A 251 7.07 -10.31 4.91
CA SER A 251 5.75 -9.71 5.15
C SER A 251 4.61 -10.58 4.64
N ILE A 252 3.60 -10.75 5.50
CA ILE A 252 2.35 -11.42 5.16
C ILE A 252 1.34 -10.36 4.75
N GLU A 253 0.93 -10.43 3.51
CA GLU A 253 -0.14 -9.60 2.97
C GLU A 253 -1.49 -10.27 3.28
N HIS A 254 -2.49 -9.47 3.68
CA HIS A 254 -3.78 -9.93 4.20
C HIS A 254 -3.64 -10.62 5.57
N GLY A 255 -3.50 -11.90 5.60
CA GLY A 255 -3.44 -12.70 6.81
C GLY A 255 -4.66 -13.61 6.95
N ALA A 256 -4.73 -14.32 8.08
CA ALA A 256 -5.78 -15.30 8.35
C ALA A 256 -6.04 -15.40 9.86
N GLN A 257 -6.96 -16.30 10.27
CA GLN A 257 -7.19 -16.57 11.69
C GLN A 257 -5.88 -17.00 12.38
N PRO A 258 -5.40 -16.26 13.39
CA PRO A 258 -4.15 -16.58 14.11
C PRO A 258 -4.34 -17.74 15.09
N ASP A 259 -3.22 -18.33 15.47
CA ASP A 259 -3.07 -19.17 16.65
C ASP A 259 -1.72 -18.89 17.35
N ALA A 260 -1.50 -19.49 18.50
CA ALA A 260 -0.29 -19.26 19.29
C ALA A 260 1.00 -19.63 18.54
N ALA A 261 0.97 -20.63 17.67
CA ALA A 261 2.13 -21.06 16.87
C ALA A 261 2.45 -20.00 15.78
N ILE A 262 1.45 -19.46 15.11
CA ILE A 262 1.62 -18.37 14.13
C ILE A 262 2.19 -17.13 14.81
N THR A 263 1.64 -16.75 15.98
CA THR A 263 2.14 -15.61 16.75
C THR A 263 3.60 -15.78 17.16
N ALA A 264 4.00 -16.99 17.58
CA ALA A 264 5.39 -17.31 17.90
C ALA A 264 6.31 -17.21 16.68
N LEU A 265 5.87 -17.70 15.51
CA LEU A 265 6.62 -17.62 14.26
C LEU A 265 6.85 -16.17 13.82
N TYR A 266 5.86 -15.30 13.90
CA TYR A 266 6.06 -13.88 13.60
C TYR A 266 7.18 -13.25 14.45
N LYS A 267 7.18 -13.54 15.76
CA LYS A 267 8.21 -13.04 16.68
C LYS A 267 9.59 -13.63 16.38
N GLU A 268 9.65 -14.93 16.12
CA GLU A 268 10.90 -15.64 15.81
C GLU A 268 11.54 -15.11 14.51
N LYS A 269 10.73 -14.93 13.47
CA LYS A 269 11.21 -14.50 12.15
C LYS A 269 11.37 -12.99 12.02
N GLY A 270 10.83 -12.19 12.94
CA GLY A 270 10.81 -10.73 12.83
C GLY A 270 9.98 -10.23 11.64
N ALA A 271 9.01 -11.03 11.20
CA ALA A 271 8.12 -10.70 10.11
C ALA A 271 6.98 -9.76 10.57
N PHE A 272 6.26 -9.20 9.62
CA PHE A 272 5.13 -8.32 9.89
C PHE A 272 3.93 -8.64 9.00
N GLN A 273 2.75 -8.16 9.41
CA GLN A 273 1.55 -8.22 8.60
C GLN A 273 1.34 -6.88 7.88
N VAL A 274 0.85 -6.91 6.65
CA VAL A 274 0.21 -5.77 6.01
C VAL A 274 -1.28 -6.06 5.92
N ALA A 275 -2.03 -5.49 6.86
CA ALA A 275 -3.48 -5.61 6.87
C ALA A 275 -4.06 -4.82 5.69
N THR A 276 -4.99 -5.45 4.99
CA THR A 276 -5.72 -4.89 3.84
C THR A 276 -7.19 -5.22 4.04
N LEU A 277 -7.87 -4.43 4.86
CA LEU A 277 -9.29 -4.67 5.12
C LEU A 277 -10.15 -4.34 3.88
N SER A 278 -9.68 -3.36 3.10
CA SER A 278 -10.38 -2.82 1.94
C SER A 278 -10.81 -3.89 0.92
N PRO A 279 -9.97 -4.84 0.42
CA PRO A 279 -10.37 -5.77 -0.64
C PRO A 279 -11.38 -6.81 -0.17
N ALA A 280 -11.34 -7.23 1.09
CA ALA A 280 -12.25 -8.22 1.63
C ALA A 280 -13.62 -7.63 1.99
N LEU A 281 -13.70 -6.33 2.35
CA LEU A 281 -14.92 -5.68 2.81
C LEU A 281 -16.09 -5.75 1.79
N PRO A 282 -15.92 -5.45 0.49
CA PRO A 282 -17.01 -5.55 -0.48
C PRO A 282 -17.54 -6.98 -0.64
N TYR A 283 -16.68 -7.99 -0.56
CA TYR A 283 -17.11 -9.39 -0.61
C TYR A 283 -17.82 -9.80 0.67
N ALA A 284 -17.33 -9.40 1.83
CA ALA A 284 -17.87 -9.78 3.14
C ALA A 284 -19.20 -9.08 3.45
N LEU A 285 -19.29 -7.77 3.19
CA LEU A 285 -20.31 -6.90 3.79
C LEU A 285 -21.31 -6.30 2.79
N PHE A 286 -21.00 -6.23 1.49
CA PHE A 286 -21.96 -5.71 0.51
C PHE A 286 -23.08 -6.71 0.25
N ASP A 287 -24.26 -6.19 -0.08
CA ASP A 287 -25.28 -7.01 -0.72
C ASP A 287 -24.75 -7.55 -2.06
N ARG A 288 -25.06 -8.82 -2.37
CA ARG A 288 -24.58 -9.46 -3.61
C ARG A 288 -25.12 -8.81 -4.88
N SER A 289 -26.24 -8.11 -4.81
CA SER A 289 -26.73 -7.31 -5.94
C SER A 289 -25.82 -6.11 -6.27
N VAL A 290 -25.01 -5.67 -5.30
CA VAL A 290 -24.04 -4.58 -5.44
C VAL A 290 -22.65 -5.12 -5.79
N SER A 291 -22.14 -6.06 -4.99
CA SER A 291 -20.80 -6.64 -5.20
C SER A 291 -20.72 -7.54 -6.44
N HIS A 292 -21.85 -8.08 -6.89
CA HIS A 292 -21.96 -9.13 -7.89
C HIS A 292 -21.18 -10.41 -7.52
N ALA A 293 -20.87 -10.59 -6.24
CA ALA A 293 -20.23 -11.78 -5.72
C ALA A 293 -21.17 -13.00 -5.79
N THR A 294 -20.59 -14.18 -6.03
CA THR A 294 -21.33 -15.43 -5.83
C THR A 294 -21.55 -15.68 -4.34
N TYR A 295 -22.36 -16.67 -3.99
CA TYR A 295 -22.54 -17.07 -2.58
C TYR A 295 -21.21 -17.51 -1.96
N GLU A 296 -20.46 -18.32 -2.68
CA GLU A 296 -19.15 -18.83 -2.27
C GLU A 296 -18.14 -17.68 -2.04
N GLN A 297 -18.09 -16.71 -2.96
CA GLN A 297 -17.22 -15.53 -2.81
C GLN A 297 -17.61 -14.67 -1.61
N GLN A 298 -18.91 -14.55 -1.31
CA GLN A 298 -19.33 -13.79 -0.13
C GLN A 298 -18.95 -14.51 1.17
N GLU A 299 -19.23 -15.81 1.29
CA GLU A 299 -18.85 -16.57 2.50
C GLU A 299 -17.35 -16.61 2.68
N ASN A 300 -16.58 -16.82 1.63
CA ASN A 300 -15.11 -16.78 1.67
C ASN A 300 -14.59 -15.39 1.97
N GLY A 301 -15.24 -14.33 1.44
CA GLY A 301 -14.94 -12.95 1.78
C GLY A 301 -15.09 -12.65 3.27
N LYS A 302 -16.11 -13.21 3.93
CA LYS A 302 -16.29 -13.10 5.38
C LYS A 302 -15.14 -13.76 6.15
N VAL A 303 -14.77 -15.00 5.74
CA VAL A 303 -13.64 -15.72 6.37
C VAL A 303 -12.34 -14.92 6.28
N VAL A 304 -12.04 -14.34 5.10
CA VAL A 304 -10.84 -13.53 4.91
C VAL A 304 -10.91 -12.23 5.71
N PHE A 305 -12.03 -11.51 5.66
CA PHE A 305 -12.20 -10.26 6.39
C PHE A 305 -12.03 -10.44 7.90
N ASP A 306 -12.70 -11.45 8.47
CA ASP A 306 -12.60 -11.77 9.90
C ASP A 306 -11.18 -12.24 10.26
N GLY A 307 -10.54 -13.02 9.39
CA GLY A 307 -9.18 -13.49 9.57
C GLY A 307 -8.14 -12.37 9.58
N ILE A 308 -8.25 -11.40 8.67
CA ILE A 308 -7.37 -10.21 8.63
C ILE A 308 -7.49 -9.42 9.94
N ILE A 309 -8.72 -9.17 10.40
CA ILE A 309 -9.00 -8.45 11.63
C ILE A 309 -8.45 -9.18 12.85
N ALA A 310 -8.72 -10.49 12.94
CA ALA A 310 -8.27 -11.32 14.04
C ALA A 310 -6.74 -11.32 14.14
N MET A 311 -6.06 -11.52 13.01
CA MET A 311 -4.59 -11.50 12.96
C MET A 311 -4.02 -10.11 13.30
N ALA A 312 -4.61 -9.03 12.78
CA ALA A 312 -4.15 -7.69 13.10
C ALA A 312 -4.27 -7.39 14.60
N ARG A 313 -5.39 -7.73 15.23
CA ARG A 313 -5.59 -7.57 16.68
C ARG A 313 -4.60 -8.40 17.49
N GLU A 314 -4.41 -9.67 17.13
CA GLU A 314 -3.47 -10.57 17.81
C GLU A 314 -2.02 -10.07 17.68
N ASN A 315 -1.61 -9.66 16.47
CA ASN A 315 -0.28 -9.12 16.20
C ASN A 315 -0.03 -7.84 17.03
N LEU A 316 -0.97 -6.90 17.03
CA LEU A 316 -0.87 -5.67 17.82
C LEU A 316 -0.76 -5.95 19.31
N ALA A 317 -1.58 -6.86 19.84
CA ALA A 317 -1.55 -7.27 21.26
C ALA A 317 -0.21 -7.90 21.67
N ASN A 318 0.49 -8.49 20.71
CA ASN A 318 1.78 -9.16 20.91
C ASN A 318 3.00 -8.32 20.50
N GLY A 319 2.83 -7.04 20.13
CA GLY A 319 3.91 -6.15 19.72
C GLY A 319 4.51 -6.50 18.35
N ILE A 320 3.81 -7.32 17.54
CA ILE A 320 4.19 -7.64 16.16
C ILE A 320 3.70 -6.48 15.27
N PRO A 321 4.56 -5.93 14.40
CA PRO A 321 4.18 -4.80 13.58
C PRO A 321 3.06 -5.14 12.59
N VAL A 322 2.07 -4.24 12.48
CA VAL A 322 1.00 -4.30 11.48
C VAL A 322 1.07 -3.05 10.63
N GLY A 323 1.42 -3.19 9.38
CA GLY A 323 1.35 -2.13 8.37
C GLY A 323 -0.01 -2.09 7.69
N LEU A 324 -0.28 -1.03 6.93
CA LEU A 324 -1.52 -0.83 6.17
C LEU A 324 -1.27 -0.73 4.67
N GLY A 325 -2.15 -1.34 3.90
CA GLY A 325 -2.25 -1.24 2.46
C GLY A 325 -3.69 -1.44 2.00
N THR A 326 -4.03 -1.03 0.79
CA THR A 326 -5.42 -1.06 0.31
C THR A 326 -5.72 -2.19 -0.64
N ASP A 327 -4.70 -2.81 -1.24
CA ASP A 327 -4.87 -3.78 -2.33
C ASP A 327 -5.66 -3.18 -3.52
N THR A 328 -5.27 -1.96 -3.90
CA THR A 328 -5.89 -1.26 -5.02
C THR A 328 -5.88 -2.10 -6.29
N GLY A 329 -7.02 -2.11 -6.98
CA GLY A 329 -7.22 -2.87 -8.20
C GLY A 329 -8.34 -3.88 -8.10
N CYS A 330 -8.67 -4.37 -6.91
CA CYS A 330 -9.87 -5.14 -6.65
C CYS A 330 -11.13 -4.27 -6.87
N PRO A 331 -12.26 -4.86 -7.26
CA PRO A 331 -13.51 -4.11 -7.44
C PRO A 331 -13.87 -3.29 -6.20
N TYR A 332 -14.23 -2.03 -6.38
CA TYR A 332 -14.47 -1.00 -5.37
C TYR A 332 -13.22 -0.45 -4.66
N ILE A 333 -12.02 -1.03 -4.86
CA ILE A 333 -10.80 -0.58 -4.21
C ILE A 333 -9.99 0.28 -5.18
N THR A 334 -10.17 1.57 -5.08
CA THR A 334 -9.60 2.56 -6.01
C THR A 334 -8.32 3.20 -5.46
N HIS A 335 -7.58 3.87 -6.35
CA HIS A 335 -6.31 4.55 -6.04
C HIS A 335 -6.47 5.87 -5.24
N TYR A 336 -7.61 6.09 -4.59
CA TYR A 336 -7.85 7.29 -3.76
C TYR A 336 -8.44 6.96 -2.39
N ASP A 337 -8.46 5.69 -1.99
CA ASP A 337 -9.20 5.24 -0.80
C ASP A 337 -8.31 4.86 0.40
N MET A 338 -7.01 5.19 0.40
CA MET A 338 -6.13 4.87 1.55
C MET A 338 -6.66 5.43 2.88
N TRP A 339 -7.28 6.60 2.87
CA TRP A 339 -7.89 7.17 4.07
C TRP A 339 -9.01 6.30 4.65
N ARG A 340 -9.74 5.52 3.82
CA ARG A 340 -10.76 4.58 4.27
C ARG A 340 -10.14 3.38 4.99
N GLU A 341 -9.00 2.90 4.52
CA GLU A 341 -8.27 1.82 5.20
C GLU A 341 -7.92 2.22 6.64
N LEU A 342 -7.53 3.48 6.88
CA LEU A 342 -7.31 4.00 8.24
C LEU A 342 -8.61 3.98 9.07
N CYS A 343 -9.75 4.39 8.47
CA CYS A 343 -11.06 4.32 9.14
C CYS A 343 -11.43 2.88 9.50
N TYR A 344 -11.21 1.95 8.59
CA TYR A 344 -11.48 0.52 8.83
C TYR A 344 -10.56 -0.04 9.91
N PHE A 345 -9.28 0.34 9.93
CA PHE A 345 -8.34 -0.08 10.96
C PHE A 345 -8.78 0.39 12.35
N VAL A 346 -9.25 1.63 12.49
CA VAL A 346 -9.85 2.13 13.73
C VAL A 346 -11.10 1.35 14.09
N LYS A 347 -12.04 1.23 13.15
CA LYS A 347 -13.36 0.64 13.40
C LYS A 347 -13.29 -0.85 13.72
N TYR A 348 -12.52 -1.62 12.94
CA TYR A 348 -12.51 -3.08 13.02
C TYR A 348 -11.35 -3.63 13.85
N CYS A 349 -10.21 -2.96 13.91
CA CYS A 349 -9.08 -3.41 14.74
C CYS A 349 -9.01 -2.74 16.12
N GLY A 350 -9.79 -1.66 16.36
CA GLY A 350 -9.92 -1.03 17.68
C GLY A 350 -8.74 -0.14 18.05
N VAL A 351 -7.98 0.35 17.09
CA VAL A 351 -6.88 1.29 17.31
C VAL A 351 -7.38 2.74 17.37
N THR A 352 -6.56 3.65 17.89
CA THR A 352 -6.89 5.08 17.88
C THR A 352 -6.61 5.73 16.50
N PRO A 353 -7.28 6.84 16.14
CA PRO A 353 -6.94 7.60 14.93
C PRO A 353 -5.45 8.01 14.86
N ALA A 354 -4.85 8.40 15.99
CA ALA A 354 -3.43 8.72 16.08
C ALA A 354 -2.54 7.54 15.68
N PHE A 355 -2.85 6.34 16.20
CA PHE A 355 -2.11 5.12 15.87
C PHE A 355 -2.31 4.72 14.40
N ALA A 356 -3.51 4.86 13.85
CA ALA A 356 -3.77 4.59 12.43
C ALA A 356 -2.96 5.53 11.51
N LEU A 357 -2.89 6.82 11.84
CA LEU A 357 -2.06 7.80 11.13
C LEU A 357 -0.56 7.48 11.26
N HIS A 358 -0.08 7.15 12.46
CA HIS A 358 1.28 6.69 12.69
C HIS A 358 1.60 5.45 11.83
N THR A 359 0.70 4.48 11.79
CA THR A 359 0.86 3.27 10.99
C THR A 359 0.97 3.60 9.51
N ALA A 360 0.06 4.41 8.97
CA ALA A 360 0.04 4.77 7.54
C ALA A 360 1.14 5.78 7.14
N THR A 361 2.00 6.18 8.06
CA THR A 361 3.10 7.12 7.82
C THR A 361 4.44 6.53 8.28
N ARG A 362 4.86 6.79 9.51
CA ARG A 362 6.18 6.42 10.04
C ARG A 362 6.38 4.91 10.14
N LEU A 363 5.39 4.16 10.60
CA LEU A 363 5.51 2.70 10.72
C LEU A 363 5.60 2.05 9.34
N ASN A 364 4.73 2.43 8.39
CA ASN A 364 4.80 1.93 7.02
C ASN A 364 6.14 2.28 6.35
N ALA A 365 6.70 3.48 6.60
CA ALA A 365 8.04 3.84 6.11
C ALA A 365 9.11 2.88 6.64
N ARG A 366 9.07 2.56 7.95
CA ARG A 366 10.00 1.63 8.60
C ARG A 366 9.85 0.21 8.03
N LEU A 367 8.62 -0.27 7.86
CA LEU A 367 8.34 -1.61 7.30
C LEU A 367 8.79 -1.73 5.84
N ALA A 368 8.74 -0.63 5.08
CA ALA A 368 9.26 -0.56 3.72
C ALA A 368 10.79 -0.30 3.66
N GLY A 369 11.47 -0.09 4.80
CA GLY A 369 12.89 0.18 4.85
C GLY A 369 13.31 1.57 4.34
N ILE A 370 12.40 2.55 4.41
CA ILE A 370 12.59 3.91 3.89
C ILE A 370 12.37 5.01 4.95
N ASP A 371 12.34 4.65 6.21
CA ASP A 371 12.07 5.59 7.32
C ASP A 371 13.18 6.63 7.54
N GLY A 372 14.38 6.37 7.05
CA GLY A 372 15.44 7.39 6.93
C GLY A 372 15.12 8.48 5.89
N GLU A 373 14.23 8.22 4.95
CA GLU A 373 13.91 9.11 3.81
C GLU A 373 12.57 9.84 3.96
N THR A 374 11.55 9.21 4.56
CA THR A 374 10.18 9.76 4.63
C THR A 374 9.38 9.17 5.80
N GLY A 375 8.11 9.51 5.93
CA GLY A 375 7.17 8.95 6.91
C GLY A 375 7.05 9.74 8.22
N SER A 376 7.89 10.76 8.44
CA SER A 376 7.77 11.68 9.58
C SER A 376 8.26 13.07 9.20
N ILE A 377 7.87 14.10 9.98
CA ILE A 377 8.29 15.49 9.78
C ILE A 377 9.56 15.74 10.61
N GLU A 378 10.70 15.39 10.04
CA GLU A 378 12.03 15.52 10.67
C GLU A 378 13.01 16.15 9.67
N ALA A 379 13.95 16.98 10.17
CA ALA A 379 14.97 17.58 9.35
C ALA A 379 15.79 16.52 8.61
N GLY A 380 16.11 16.79 7.35
CA GLY A 380 16.86 15.90 6.44
C GLY A 380 15.97 14.96 5.62
N LYS A 381 14.71 14.67 6.02
CA LYS A 381 13.80 13.82 5.26
C LYS A 381 13.19 14.54 4.06
N ALA A 382 12.73 13.77 3.10
CA ALA A 382 11.99 14.31 1.97
C ALA A 382 10.75 15.07 2.44
N ALA A 383 10.47 16.21 1.82
CA ALA A 383 9.26 16.97 2.07
C ALA A 383 8.07 16.29 1.37
N ASP A 384 7.65 15.16 1.92
CA ASP A 384 6.50 14.37 1.51
C ASP A 384 5.40 14.59 2.56
N LEU A 385 4.51 15.57 2.35
CA LEU A 385 3.55 16.07 3.34
C LEU A 385 2.15 16.18 2.75
N ILE A 386 1.14 16.16 3.62
CA ILE A 386 -0.24 16.51 3.27
C ILE A 386 -0.80 17.55 4.23
N VAL A 387 -1.72 18.37 3.72
CA VAL A 387 -2.43 19.38 4.50
C VAL A 387 -3.93 19.17 4.37
N CYS A 388 -4.62 19.12 5.52
CA CYS A 388 -6.09 19.03 5.57
C CYS A 388 -6.68 20.11 6.49
N ALA A 389 -7.88 20.56 6.14
CA ALA A 389 -8.52 21.70 6.81
C ALA A 389 -9.09 21.34 8.19
N LYS A 390 -9.47 20.06 8.39
CA LYS A 390 -10.09 19.57 9.63
C LYS A 390 -9.13 18.67 10.40
N ASP A 391 -9.39 18.52 11.69
CA ASP A 391 -8.62 17.65 12.59
C ASP A 391 -8.77 16.17 12.21
N PRO A 392 -7.72 15.52 11.67
CA PRO A 392 -7.77 14.10 11.31
C PRO A 392 -7.70 13.17 12.55
N LEU A 393 -7.35 13.69 13.72
CA LEU A 393 -7.39 12.93 14.98
C LEU A 393 -8.81 12.82 15.52
N ALA A 394 -9.65 13.83 15.26
CA ALA A 394 -11.06 13.80 15.63
C ALA A 394 -11.89 13.01 14.62
N ASP A 395 -11.57 13.12 13.31
CA ASP A 395 -12.27 12.41 12.24
C ASP A 395 -11.33 12.17 11.05
N LEU A 396 -10.94 10.92 10.82
CA LEU A 396 -10.07 10.52 9.71
C LEU A 396 -10.66 10.84 8.33
N SER A 397 -11.97 11.05 8.22
CA SER A 397 -12.59 11.48 6.95
C SER A 397 -12.13 12.88 6.51
N ALA A 398 -11.48 13.66 7.37
CA ALA A 398 -10.78 14.89 7.03
C ALA A 398 -9.75 14.68 5.89
N LEU A 399 -9.15 13.49 5.80
CA LEU A 399 -8.20 13.13 4.76
C LEU A 399 -8.84 12.90 3.38
N ARG A 400 -10.17 12.78 3.30
CA ARG A 400 -10.92 12.63 2.04
C ARG A 400 -10.78 13.84 1.13
N THR A 401 -10.49 15.01 1.70
CA THR A 401 -10.32 16.27 0.97
C THR A 401 -9.13 17.03 1.53
N LEU A 402 -8.07 17.07 0.76
CA LEU A 402 -6.84 17.74 1.15
C LEU A 402 -6.79 19.15 0.56
N SER A 403 -6.20 20.08 1.32
CA SER A 403 -5.91 21.43 0.84
C SER A 403 -4.63 21.45 0.01
N MET A 404 -3.66 20.58 0.35
CA MET A 404 -2.37 20.49 -0.35
C MET A 404 -1.77 19.11 -0.21
N VAL A 405 -1.07 18.68 -1.25
CA VAL A 405 -0.13 17.54 -1.23
C VAL A 405 1.25 18.07 -1.62
N ILE A 406 2.25 17.74 -0.83
CA ILE A 406 3.64 18.09 -1.10
C ILE A 406 4.41 16.81 -1.34
N LYS A 407 5.08 16.72 -2.50
CA LYS A 407 5.89 15.57 -2.87
C LYS A 407 7.31 16.00 -3.25
N GLY A 408 8.30 15.62 -2.42
CA GLY A 408 9.67 16.10 -2.62
C GLY A 408 9.75 17.62 -2.70
N GLY A 409 8.98 18.33 -1.87
CA GLY A 409 8.87 19.78 -1.85
C GLY A 409 8.01 20.40 -2.97
N TYR A 410 7.60 19.62 -3.99
CA TYR A 410 6.69 20.11 -5.02
C TYR A 410 5.24 20.16 -4.49
N ARG A 411 4.64 21.35 -4.51
CA ARG A 411 3.29 21.58 -3.99
C ARG A 411 2.23 21.33 -5.06
N VAL A 412 1.20 20.57 -4.69
CA VAL A 412 -0.06 20.42 -5.43
C VAL A 412 -1.16 21.01 -4.57
N GLU A 413 -1.61 22.20 -4.90
CA GLU A 413 -2.68 22.89 -4.20
C GLU A 413 -4.04 22.36 -4.67
N HIS A 414 -4.98 22.20 -3.73
CA HIS A 414 -6.33 21.71 -3.97
C HIS A 414 -6.37 20.42 -4.83
N PRO A 415 -5.65 19.35 -4.42
CA PRO A 415 -5.61 18.11 -5.18
C PRO A 415 -7.02 17.54 -5.34
N ALA A 416 -7.38 17.17 -6.58
CA ALA A 416 -8.71 16.67 -6.91
C ALA A 416 -8.61 15.35 -7.69
N PRO A 417 -8.43 14.20 -7.00
CA PRO A 417 -8.48 12.90 -7.67
C PRO A 417 -9.89 12.65 -8.23
N LYS A 418 -9.95 12.05 -9.42
CA LYS A 418 -11.24 11.71 -10.02
C LYS A 418 -11.86 10.54 -9.26
N LYS A 419 -12.92 10.82 -8.51
CA LYS A 419 -13.68 9.83 -7.74
C LYS A 419 -14.79 9.20 -8.55
N LEU A 420 -15.21 7.98 -8.15
CA LEU A 420 -16.32 7.25 -8.73
C LEU A 420 -17.52 7.34 -7.78
N PRO A 421 -18.63 8.05 -8.16
CA PRO A 421 -19.76 8.27 -7.26
C PRO A 421 -20.40 6.96 -6.73
N GLU A 422 -20.38 5.90 -7.52
CA GLU A 422 -20.89 4.58 -7.10
C GLU A 422 -20.02 3.96 -6.00
N VAL A 423 -18.69 4.08 -6.09
CA VAL A 423 -17.75 3.59 -5.08
C VAL A 423 -17.91 4.37 -3.78
N GLU A 424 -17.94 5.70 -3.89
CA GLU A 424 -18.15 6.59 -2.75
C GLU A 424 -19.42 6.23 -1.98
N ARG A 425 -20.55 6.13 -2.69
CA ARG A 425 -21.86 5.82 -2.09
C ARG A 425 -21.89 4.46 -1.36
N GLU A 426 -21.25 3.44 -1.95
CA GLU A 426 -21.30 2.10 -1.36
C GLU A 426 -20.35 1.96 -0.17
N LEU A 427 -19.11 2.47 -0.30
CA LEU A 427 -18.13 2.37 0.78
C LEU A 427 -18.43 3.28 1.97
N ASP A 428 -19.08 4.45 1.76
CA ASP A 428 -19.47 5.36 2.85
C ASP A 428 -20.42 4.73 3.87
N LYS A 429 -21.12 3.67 3.50
CA LYS A 429 -22.02 2.92 4.42
C LYS A 429 -21.26 2.18 5.53
N PHE A 430 -19.95 2.02 5.40
CA PHE A 430 -19.12 1.20 6.29
C PHE A 430 -18.08 2.00 7.09
N LEU A 431 -18.13 3.32 6.99
CA LEU A 431 -17.32 4.25 7.79
C LEU A 431 -17.76 4.33 9.25
#